data_6ef9a3b2b40d88d37dc3b84663f04d0b
#
_entry.id   6ef9a3b2b40d88d37dc3b84663f04d0b
#
_cell.length_a   1.000
_cell.length_b   1.000
_cell.length_c   1.000
_cell.angle_alpha   90.00
_cell.angle_beta   90.00
_cell.angle_gamma   90.00
#
_symmetry.space_group_name_H-M   'P 1'
#
loop_
_entity.id
_entity.type
_entity.pdbx_description
1 polymer ?
#
loop_
_entity_poly.entity_id
_entity_poly.type
_entity_poly.pdbx_seq_one_letter_code
_entity_poly.pdbx_strand_id
1 'polypeptide(L)'
;MDTLTVGTFTKSILIEIARKTGYLASADLEVIEVSVSSSPAQFQALESREINLAITSPDNVLAYRYLERNPLGRKLDVRILGAIDRGLGLSLCYSPNFLSTPLIFGVDVPTSGFAFVGYELLAKRGVEYGSYEVMALGSTPMRAVALIDGVVSATVLNAGNELRALSQRAVKVGDVSEIGPYIGTVFSSLGRPSDDVRALQELLSQVVTEILNGEHEELVVDAASRNLDITRELAAEHHKIMLDPTHGLIRSGDLDPASLETIIELRNKYLPSAELEGIMKDYSSLVSSK
;
A
#
# COMPACT_ATOMS: atom_id res chain seq x y z
N MET A 1 -11.48 27.15 5.32
CA MET A 1 -10.43 26.20 4.91
C MET A 1 -10.46 25.04 5.88
N ASP A 2 -11.02 23.92 5.47
CA ASP A 2 -11.09 22.76 6.34
C ASP A 2 -9.78 21.95 6.22
N THR A 3 -9.22 21.60 7.38
CA THR A 3 -7.98 20.83 7.44
C THR A 3 -8.30 19.34 7.33
N LEU A 4 -7.80 18.67 6.29
CA LEU A 4 -7.90 17.23 6.10
C LEU A 4 -6.62 16.53 6.53
N THR A 5 -6.74 15.54 7.40
CA THR A 5 -5.62 14.69 7.80
C THR A 5 -5.62 13.38 7.02
N VAL A 6 -4.51 13.07 6.35
CA VAL A 6 -4.34 11.85 5.55
C VAL A 6 -3.31 10.94 6.20
N GLY A 7 -3.71 9.71 6.52
CA GLY A 7 -2.83 8.69 7.09
C GLY A 7 -2.13 7.86 6.00
N THR A 8 -0.80 7.81 6.03
CA THR A 8 0.00 7.07 5.04
C THR A 8 1.10 6.25 5.71
N PHE A 9 1.49 5.12 5.12
CA PHE A 9 2.64 4.32 5.59
C PHE A 9 3.97 4.87 5.08
N THR A 10 3.98 5.34 3.84
CA THR A 10 5.09 6.03 3.18
C THR A 10 4.55 7.37 2.71
N LYS A 11 5.34 8.44 2.83
CA LYS A 11 4.93 9.77 2.38
C LYS A 11 4.48 9.75 0.93
N SER A 12 3.31 10.33 0.67
CA SER A 12 2.67 10.31 -0.64
C SER A 12 3.27 11.34 -1.58
N ILE A 13 3.84 10.87 -2.69
CA ILE A 13 4.30 11.73 -3.78
C ILE A 13 3.11 12.52 -4.37
N LEU A 14 1.92 11.93 -4.44
CA LEU A 14 0.74 12.59 -4.98
C LEU A 14 0.35 13.83 -4.18
N ILE A 15 0.33 13.74 -2.84
CA ILE A 15 0.03 14.88 -1.95
C ILE A 15 1.11 15.96 -2.11
N GLU A 16 2.37 15.58 -2.22
CA GLU A 16 3.45 16.54 -2.39
C GLU A 16 3.35 17.28 -3.73
N ILE A 17 3.04 16.60 -4.81
CA ILE A 17 2.82 17.22 -6.13
C ILE A 17 1.61 18.15 -6.06
N ALA A 18 0.47 17.70 -5.54
CA ALA A 18 -0.73 18.52 -5.39
C ALA A 18 -0.46 19.82 -4.60
N ARG A 19 0.41 19.75 -3.59
CA ARG A 19 0.84 20.92 -2.81
C ARG A 19 1.74 21.85 -3.62
N LYS A 20 2.73 21.31 -4.32
CA LYS A 20 3.72 22.10 -5.08
C LYS A 20 3.14 22.74 -6.34
N THR A 21 2.18 22.11 -6.97
CA THR A 21 1.45 22.66 -8.13
C THR A 21 0.41 23.69 -7.73
N GLY A 22 0.13 23.87 -6.43
CA GLY A 22 -0.88 24.80 -5.93
C GLY A 22 -2.31 24.26 -6.03
N TYR A 23 -2.51 23.01 -6.40
CA TYR A 23 -3.85 22.42 -6.56
C TYR A 23 -4.63 22.39 -5.26
N LEU A 24 -3.98 22.05 -4.13
CA LEU A 24 -4.62 22.09 -2.81
C LEU A 24 -5.11 23.51 -2.47
N ALA A 25 -4.27 24.53 -2.69
CA ALA A 25 -4.63 25.91 -2.44
C ALA A 25 -5.78 26.39 -3.35
N SER A 26 -5.78 25.99 -4.63
CA SER A 26 -6.84 26.32 -5.59
C SER A 26 -8.19 25.68 -5.24
N ALA A 27 -8.15 24.54 -4.55
CA ALA A 27 -9.34 23.84 -4.06
C ALA A 27 -9.76 24.29 -2.64
N ASP A 28 -9.09 25.29 -2.05
CA ASP A 28 -9.28 25.75 -0.67
C ASP A 28 -9.12 24.63 0.39
N LEU A 29 -8.21 23.66 0.11
CA LEU A 29 -7.92 22.53 0.98
C LEU A 29 -6.58 22.70 1.69
N GLU A 30 -6.58 22.52 3.01
CA GLU A 30 -5.38 22.31 3.81
C GLU A 30 -5.22 20.80 4.10
N VAL A 31 -4.09 20.21 3.70
CA VAL A 31 -3.84 18.78 3.88
C VAL A 31 -2.64 18.56 4.78
N ILE A 32 -2.86 17.86 5.89
CA ILE A 32 -1.82 17.35 6.80
C ILE A 32 -1.65 15.87 6.53
N GLU A 33 -0.44 15.45 6.15
CA GLU A 33 -0.09 14.05 6.01
C GLU A 33 0.56 13.54 7.28
N VAL A 34 0.03 12.46 7.85
CA VAL A 34 0.54 11.81 9.04
C VAL A 34 1.03 10.39 8.71
N SER A 35 2.24 10.08 9.14
CA SER A 35 2.78 8.73 9.01
C SER A 35 2.17 7.81 10.05
N VAL A 36 1.67 6.66 9.63
CA VAL A 36 1.12 5.62 10.51
C VAL A 36 2.08 4.45 10.64
N SER A 37 2.16 3.88 11.83
CA SER A 37 3.12 2.81 12.14
C SER A 37 2.66 1.43 11.67
N SER A 38 1.35 1.21 11.57
CA SER A 38 0.77 -0.10 11.22
C SER A 38 -0.67 0.04 10.74
N SER A 39 -1.21 -1.00 10.09
CA SER A 39 -2.62 -1.01 9.67
C SER A 39 -3.60 -0.90 10.86
N PRO A 40 -3.42 -1.56 12.01
CA PRO A 40 -4.26 -1.33 13.17
C PRO A 40 -4.29 0.13 13.63
N ALA A 41 -3.12 0.78 13.70
CA ALA A 41 -3.02 2.19 14.08
C ALA A 41 -3.75 3.10 13.06
N GLN A 42 -3.63 2.82 11.76
CA GLN A 42 -4.31 3.58 10.72
C GLN A 42 -5.83 3.49 10.82
N PHE A 43 -6.36 2.28 10.99
CA PHE A 43 -7.82 2.09 11.06
C PHE A 43 -8.41 2.54 12.40
N GLN A 44 -7.64 2.51 13.49
CA GLN A 44 -8.02 3.14 14.75
C GLN A 44 -8.10 4.67 14.62
N ALA A 45 -7.13 5.28 13.92
CA ALA A 45 -7.13 6.73 13.65
C ALA A 45 -8.29 7.15 12.72
N LEU A 46 -8.69 6.31 11.74
CA LEU A 46 -9.92 6.52 10.95
C LEU A 46 -11.17 6.47 11.84
N GLU A 47 -11.27 5.48 12.72
CA GLU A 47 -12.41 5.30 13.61
C GLU A 47 -12.55 6.48 14.59
N SER A 48 -11.45 6.93 15.18
CA SER A 48 -11.42 8.10 16.09
C SER A 48 -11.54 9.45 15.35
N ARG A 49 -11.51 9.44 14.00
CA ARG A 49 -11.50 10.64 13.15
C ARG A 49 -10.27 11.53 13.33
N GLU A 50 -9.17 10.97 13.82
CA GLU A 50 -7.85 11.64 13.81
C GLU A 50 -7.31 11.78 12.39
N ILE A 51 -7.69 10.85 11.48
CA ILE A 51 -7.49 10.98 10.05
C ILE A 51 -8.83 10.92 9.31
N ASN A 52 -8.94 11.66 8.22
CA ASN A 52 -10.14 11.75 7.38
C ASN A 52 -10.07 10.76 6.20
N LEU A 53 -8.85 10.53 5.71
CA LEU A 53 -8.56 9.70 4.55
C LEU A 53 -7.35 8.82 4.85
N ALA A 54 -7.39 7.57 4.45
CA ALA A 54 -6.26 6.65 4.47
C ALA A 54 -5.81 6.29 3.06
N ILE A 55 -4.50 6.27 2.83
CA ILE A 55 -3.89 5.56 1.70
C ILE A 55 -3.43 4.22 2.25
N THR A 56 -4.07 3.13 1.80
CA THR A 56 -3.94 1.81 2.41
C THR A 56 -4.11 0.68 1.38
N SER A 57 -3.82 -0.56 1.79
CA SER A 57 -4.12 -1.74 0.96
C SER A 57 -5.63 -2.01 0.90
N PRO A 58 -6.20 -2.41 -0.26
CA PRO A 58 -7.60 -2.84 -0.34
C PRO A 58 -7.90 -4.05 0.55
N ASP A 59 -6.93 -4.92 0.78
CA ASP A 59 -7.05 -6.04 1.72
C ASP A 59 -7.30 -5.57 3.17
N ASN A 60 -6.68 -4.46 3.59
CA ASN A 60 -6.98 -3.86 4.88
C ASN A 60 -8.44 -3.41 4.95
N VAL A 61 -8.93 -2.68 3.92
CA VAL A 61 -10.33 -2.23 3.89
C VAL A 61 -11.28 -3.42 3.97
N LEU A 62 -11.01 -4.47 3.21
CA LEU A 62 -11.77 -5.73 3.25
C LEU A 62 -11.77 -6.33 4.65
N ALA A 63 -10.61 -6.46 5.29
CA ALA A 63 -10.49 -7.06 6.61
C ALA A 63 -11.25 -6.28 7.68
N TYR A 64 -11.04 -4.96 7.74
CA TYR A 64 -11.69 -4.12 8.76
C TYR A 64 -13.19 -3.91 8.52
N ARG A 65 -13.65 -4.02 7.27
CA ARG A 65 -15.07 -3.90 6.96
C ARG A 65 -15.85 -5.16 7.23
N TYR A 66 -15.33 -6.32 6.84
CA TYR A 66 -16.13 -7.54 6.78
C TYR A 66 -15.78 -8.58 7.85
N LEU A 67 -14.55 -8.60 8.35
CA LEU A 67 -14.09 -9.65 9.25
C LEU A 67 -14.08 -9.19 10.70
N GLU A 68 -14.69 -9.98 11.60
CA GLU A 68 -14.59 -9.74 13.03
C GLU A 68 -13.18 -10.05 13.57
N ARG A 69 -12.52 -11.04 12.96
CA ARG A 69 -11.14 -11.43 13.31
C ARG A 69 -10.09 -10.55 12.63
N ASN A 70 -10.31 -9.24 12.61
CA ASN A 70 -9.28 -8.27 12.25
C ASN A 70 -8.50 -7.82 13.51
N PRO A 71 -7.35 -7.12 13.37
CA PRO A 71 -6.54 -6.70 14.52
C PRO A 71 -7.25 -5.79 15.55
N LEU A 72 -8.37 -5.12 15.18
CA LEU A 72 -9.16 -4.32 16.12
C LEU A 72 -10.29 -5.13 16.80
N GLY A 73 -10.54 -6.36 16.35
CA GLY A 73 -11.59 -7.24 16.90
C GLY A 73 -13.01 -6.73 16.67
N ARG A 74 -13.23 -5.85 15.70
CA ARG A 74 -14.53 -5.29 15.33
C ARG A 74 -14.58 -4.80 13.90
N LYS A 75 -15.77 -4.84 13.29
CA LYS A 75 -16.00 -4.30 11.94
C LYS A 75 -16.16 -2.78 11.98
N LEU A 76 -15.63 -2.12 10.94
CA LEU A 76 -15.75 -0.69 10.74
C LEU A 76 -16.49 -0.41 9.42
N ASP A 77 -17.26 0.67 9.33
CA ASP A 77 -17.87 1.10 8.07
C ASP A 77 -16.85 1.85 7.19
N VAL A 78 -15.73 1.18 6.88
CA VAL A 78 -14.71 1.73 5.98
C VAL A 78 -15.01 1.36 4.54
N ARG A 79 -14.69 2.27 3.59
CA ARG A 79 -15.00 2.11 2.18
C ARG A 79 -13.83 2.54 1.32
N ILE A 80 -13.71 1.91 0.15
CA ILE A 80 -12.76 2.32 -0.89
C ILE A 80 -13.40 3.45 -1.71
N LEU A 81 -12.65 4.52 -1.93
CA LEU A 81 -13.06 5.66 -2.75
C LEU A 81 -12.48 5.57 -4.17
N GLY A 82 -11.36 4.90 -4.33
CA GLY A 82 -10.70 4.68 -5.62
C GLY A 82 -9.37 3.96 -5.46
N ALA A 83 -8.95 3.26 -6.52
CA ALA A 83 -7.65 2.61 -6.61
C ALA A 83 -6.56 3.62 -7.00
N ILE A 84 -5.34 3.41 -6.51
CA ILE A 84 -4.20 4.29 -6.78
C ILE A 84 -3.18 3.59 -7.66
N ASP A 85 -2.76 2.36 -7.30
CA ASP A 85 -1.65 1.68 -7.96
C ASP A 85 -1.79 0.15 -7.92
N ARG A 86 -0.91 -0.51 -8.70
CA ARG A 86 -0.80 -1.97 -8.81
C ARG A 86 0.31 -2.55 -7.95
N GLY A 87 0.65 -1.89 -6.84
CA GLY A 87 1.67 -2.32 -5.89
C GLY A 87 2.93 -1.48 -5.88
N LEU A 88 3.18 -0.62 -6.89
CA LEU A 88 4.38 0.23 -7.02
C LEU A 88 5.67 -0.56 -6.74
N GLY A 89 5.88 -1.65 -7.50
CA GLY A 89 7.05 -2.49 -7.37
C GLY A 89 7.01 -3.46 -6.18
N LEU A 90 5.81 -3.81 -5.66
CA LEU A 90 5.65 -4.74 -4.53
C LEU A 90 6.38 -6.05 -4.77
N SER A 91 7.48 -6.25 -4.06
CA SER A 91 8.46 -7.30 -4.29
C SER A 91 8.89 -8.00 -3.02
N LEU A 92 9.13 -9.30 -3.11
CA LEU A 92 9.83 -10.06 -2.08
C LEU A 92 11.33 -9.77 -2.19
N CYS A 93 11.90 -9.27 -1.11
CA CYS A 93 13.32 -8.96 -0.99
C CYS A 93 13.97 -9.77 0.12
N TYR A 94 15.18 -10.27 -0.16
CA TYR A 94 16.03 -10.93 0.82
C TYR A 94 17.13 -9.98 1.29
N SER A 95 17.53 -10.10 2.57
CA SER A 95 18.67 -9.39 3.12
C SER A 95 19.97 -9.82 2.46
N PRO A 96 21.03 -9.00 2.47
CA PRO A 96 22.33 -9.36 1.89
C PRO A 96 22.92 -10.68 2.45
N ASN A 97 22.54 -11.03 3.66
CA ASN A 97 23.13 -12.18 4.40
C ASN A 97 22.13 -13.31 4.61
N PHE A 98 21.02 -13.37 3.85
CA PHE A 98 19.93 -14.32 4.07
C PHE A 98 20.35 -15.80 4.08
N LEU A 99 21.42 -16.18 3.35
CA LEU A 99 21.92 -17.55 3.30
C LEU A 99 22.59 -18.02 4.61
N SER A 100 22.94 -17.09 5.49
CA SER A 100 23.70 -17.37 6.70
C SER A 100 22.84 -17.41 7.97
N THR A 101 21.55 -17.17 7.86
CA THR A 101 20.63 -17.03 9.00
C THR A 101 19.37 -17.86 8.80
N PRO A 102 18.70 -18.33 9.88
CA PRO A 102 17.35 -18.85 9.78
C PRO A 102 16.43 -17.85 9.10
N LEU A 103 15.45 -18.32 8.33
CA LEU A 103 14.50 -17.44 7.67
C LEU A 103 13.57 -16.79 8.69
N ILE A 104 13.72 -15.47 8.86
CA ILE A 104 12.80 -14.60 9.60
C ILE A 104 12.14 -13.69 8.59
N PHE A 105 10.82 -13.78 8.46
CA PHE A 105 10.05 -12.99 7.52
C PHE A 105 9.37 -11.79 8.19
N GLY A 106 9.77 -10.57 7.81
CA GLY A 106 9.22 -9.32 8.33
C GLY A 106 7.89 -8.94 7.68
N VAL A 107 6.89 -8.58 8.48
CA VAL A 107 5.55 -8.19 8.03
C VAL A 107 5.06 -6.93 8.75
N ASP A 108 4.01 -6.27 8.23
CA ASP A 108 3.27 -5.25 8.99
C ASP A 108 2.61 -5.91 10.21
N VAL A 109 1.61 -6.73 9.94
CA VAL A 109 1.04 -7.71 10.88
C VAL A 109 0.90 -9.05 10.15
N PRO A 110 0.94 -10.20 10.85
CA PRO A 110 0.91 -11.52 10.20
C PRO A 110 -0.34 -11.78 9.34
N THR A 111 -1.39 -11.02 9.54
CA THR A 111 -2.68 -11.14 8.84
C THR A 111 -2.94 -9.99 7.84
N SER A 112 -1.91 -9.27 7.41
CA SER A 112 -2.03 -8.20 6.41
C SER A 112 -1.94 -8.75 4.98
N GLY A 113 -2.55 -8.05 4.02
CA GLY A 113 -2.51 -8.42 2.61
C GLY A 113 -1.09 -8.53 2.04
N PHE A 114 -0.19 -7.63 2.43
CA PHE A 114 1.20 -7.70 2.00
C PHE A 114 1.94 -8.88 2.65
N ALA A 115 1.56 -9.32 3.85
CA ALA A 115 2.08 -10.56 4.42
C ALA A 115 1.66 -11.75 3.56
N PHE A 116 0.39 -11.82 3.12
CA PHE A 116 -0.09 -12.90 2.25
C PHE A 116 0.61 -12.91 0.90
N VAL A 117 0.87 -11.76 0.29
CA VAL A 117 1.73 -11.66 -0.92
C VAL A 117 3.09 -12.29 -0.66
N GLY A 118 3.71 -11.95 0.47
CA GLY A 118 5.02 -12.51 0.82
C GLY A 118 4.99 -14.01 1.07
N TYR A 119 3.97 -14.52 1.76
CA TYR A 119 3.78 -15.96 1.97
C TYR A 119 3.63 -16.71 0.65
N GLU A 120 2.86 -16.14 -0.30
CA GLU A 120 2.68 -16.74 -1.61
C GLU A 120 3.97 -16.73 -2.42
N LEU A 121 4.70 -15.63 -2.42
CA LEU A 121 5.98 -15.52 -3.12
C LEU A 121 7.06 -16.45 -2.52
N LEU A 122 7.07 -16.65 -1.20
CA LEU A 122 7.93 -17.65 -0.54
C LEU A 122 7.53 -19.06 -0.93
N ALA A 123 6.23 -19.38 -0.92
CA ALA A 123 5.72 -20.70 -1.33
C ALA A 123 6.10 -21.05 -2.78
N LYS A 124 6.02 -20.08 -3.71
CA LYS A 124 6.48 -20.25 -5.10
C LYS A 124 7.98 -20.53 -5.21
N ARG A 125 8.77 -20.25 -4.17
CA ARG A 125 10.21 -20.54 -4.04
C ARG A 125 10.50 -21.80 -3.23
N GLY A 126 9.48 -22.60 -2.94
CA GLY A 126 9.60 -23.85 -2.20
C GLY A 126 9.74 -23.66 -0.68
N VAL A 127 9.47 -22.47 -0.15
CA VAL A 127 9.48 -22.20 1.28
C VAL A 127 8.04 -22.26 1.81
N GLU A 128 7.69 -23.33 2.52
CA GLU A 128 6.34 -23.58 3.00
C GLU A 128 5.93 -22.61 4.10
N TYR A 129 4.66 -22.16 4.05
CA TYR A 129 4.08 -21.33 5.12
C TYR A 129 4.12 -22.09 6.46
N GLY A 130 4.62 -21.40 7.50
CA GLY A 130 4.80 -22.00 8.83
C GLY A 130 6.15 -22.69 9.05
N SER A 131 7.03 -22.79 8.02
CA SER A 131 8.39 -23.32 8.16
C SER A 131 9.42 -22.29 8.60
N TYR A 132 9.01 -21.04 8.80
CA TYR A 132 9.86 -19.91 9.17
C TYR A 132 9.21 -19.02 10.23
N GLU A 133 10.03 -18.20 10.89
CA GLU A 133 9.53 -17.23 11.86
C GLU A 133 8.93 -16.01 11.14
N VAL A 134 7.80 -15.50 11.66
CA VAL A 134 7.15 -14.27 11.19
C VAL A 134 7.28 -13.20 12.25
N MET A 135 7.88 -12.05 11.89
CA MET A 135 8.11 -10.92 12.78
C MET A 135 7.27 -9.72 12.37
N ALA A 136 6.40 -9.24 13.27
CA ALA A 136 5.63 -8.02 13.07
C ALA A 136 6.52 -6.79 13.29
N LEU A 137 6.66 -5.95 12.27
CA LEU A 137 7.56 -4.79 12.26
C LEU A 137 6.84 -3.48 11.88
N GLY A 138 5.57 -3.56 11.45
CA GLY A 138 4.81 -2.40 11.03
C GLY A 138 5.08 -1.95 9.59
N SER A 139 5.16 -0.65 9.37
CA SER A 139 5.15 -0.02 8.04
C SER A 139 6.28 -0.46 7.11
N THR A 140 6.09 -0.27 5.80
CA THR A 140 7.08 -0.66 4.77
C THR A 140 8.45 0.00 4.99
N PRO A 141 8.57 1.29 5.35
CA PRO A 141 9.86 1.88 5.67
C PRO A 141 10.56 1.21 6.86
N MET A 142 9.82 0.81 7.91
CA MET A 142 10.39 0.09 9.06
C MET A 142 10.91 -1.29 8.65
N ARG A 143 10.16 -2.01 7.81
CA ARG A 143 10.60 -3.31 7.28
C ARG A 143 11.82 -3.19 6.37
N ALA A 144 11.91 -2.12 5.56
CA ALA A 144 13.09 -1.87 4.73
C ALA A 144 14.35 -1.69 5.58
N VAL A 145 14.27 -0.91 6.65
CA VAL A 145 15.39 -0.75 7.61
C VAL A 145 15.75 -2.08 8.24
N ALA A 146 14.77 -2.83 8.76
CA ALA A 146 15.01 -4.13 9.39
C ALA A 146 15.66 -5.15 8.42
N LEU A 147 15.30 -5.12 7.14
CA LEU A 147 15.94 -5.96 6.11
C LEU A 147 17.39 -5.55 5.85
N ILE A 148 17.65 -4.25 5.71
CA ILE A 148 18.99 -3.69 5.47
C ILE A 148 19.92 -4.02 6.65
N ASP A 149 19.42 -3.87 7.87
CA ASP A 149 20.17 -4.13 9.11
C ASP A 149 20.30 -5.63 9.42
N GLY A 150 19.66 -6.51 8.62
CA GLY A 150 19.72 -7.97 8.81
C GLY A 150 18.92 -8.48 10.02
N VAL A 151 18.00 -7.66 10.57
CA VAL A 151 17.07 -8.08 11.64
C VAL A 151 16.10 -9.13 11.13
N VAL A 152 15.69 -9.02 9.87
CA VAL A 152 14.92 -10.05 9.15
C VAL A 152 15.66 -10.49 7.90
N SER A 153 15.44 -11.78 7.52
CA SER A 153 16.06 -12.37 6.34
C SER A 153 15.31 -12.03 5.05
N ALA A 154 14.00 -11.79 5.17
CA ALA A 154 13.13 -11.50 4.03
C ALA A 154 11.96 -10.61 4.44
N THR A 155 11.45 -9.83 3.49
CA THR A 155 10.19 -9.07 3.62
C THR A 155 9.67 -8.68 2.24
N VAL A 156 8.41 -8.23 2.15
CA VAL A 156 7.91 -7.54 0.96
C VAL A 156 8.04 -6.03 1.12
N LEU A 157 8.52 -5.37 0.08
CA LEU A 157 8.72 -3.93 0.00
C LEU A 157 8.08 -3.37 -1.25
N ASN A 158 7.69 -2.09 -1.23
CA ASN A 158 7.11 -1.38 -2.36
C ASN A 158 7.31 0.14 -2.24
N ALA A 159 6.78 0.87 -3.22
CA ALA A 159 6.74 2.33 -3.25
C ALA A 159 8.13 2.97 -3.05
N GLY A 160 9.16 2.38 -3.70
CA GLY A 160 10.55 2.82 -3.68
C GLY A 160 11.37 2.31 -2.49
N ASN A 161 10.74 1.73 -1.45
CA ASN A 161 11.49 1.12 -0.35
C ASN A 161 12.27 -0.13 -0.79
N GLU A 162 11.78 -0.86 -1.81
CA GLU A 162 12.50 -1.95 -2.46
C GLU A 162 13.78 -1.43 -3.12
N LEU A 163 13.72 -0.29 -3.82
CA LEU A 163 14.90 0.33 -4.45
C LEU A 163 15.92 0.76 -3.41
N ARG A 164 15.46 1.34 -2.29
CA ARG A 164 16.33 1.66 -1.15
C ARG A 164 17.04 0.43 -0.62
N ALA A 165 16.32 -0.67 -0.40
CA ALA A 165 16.91 -1.91 0.09
C ALA A 165 17.90 -2.51 -0.93
N LEU A 166 17.56 -2.52 -2.23
CA LEU A 166 18.43 -3.00 -3.30
C LEU A 166 19.73 -2.21 -3.39
N SER A 167 19.70 -0.89 -3.18
CA SER A 167 20.91 -0.06 -3.13
C SER A 167 21.84 -0.43 -1.96
N GLN A 168 21.30 -1.08 -0.92
CA GLN A 168 22.03 -1.60 0.23
C GLN A 168 22.28 -3.11 0.13
N ARG A 169 22.32 -3.67 -1.10
CA ARG A 169 22.65 -5.05 -1.43
C ARG A 169 21.56 -6.09 -1.06
N ALA A 170 20.36 -5.69 -0.73
CA ALA A 170 19.23 -6.62 -0.70
C ALA A 170 18.99 -7.20 -2.10
N VAL A 171 18.35 -8.36 -2.17
CA VAL A 171 18.11 -9.07 -3.44
C VAL A 171 16.61 -9.20 -3.67
N LYS A 172 16.11 -8.64 -4.77
CA LYS A 172 14.75 -8.91 -5.24
C LYS A 172 14.69 -10.34 -5.80
N VAL A 173 13.77 -11.14 -5.27
CA VAL A 173 13.61 -12.55 -5.67
C VAL A 173 12.27 -12.84 -6.30
N GLY A 174 11.37 -11.90 -6.33
CA GLY A 174 10.09 -11.98 -7.03
C GLY A 174 9.21 -10.77 -6.76
N ASP A 175 8.11 -10.68 -7.47
CA ASP A 175 7.14 -9.60 -7.29
C ASP A 175 5.69 -10.06 -7.43
N VAL A 176 4.77 -9.16 -7.11
CA VAL A 176 3.34 -9.45 -7.06
C VAL A 176 2.75 -9.90 -8.40
N SER A 177 3.36 -9.55 -9.53
CA SER A 177 2.89 -9.97 -10.86
C SER A 177 2.96 -11.49 -11.08
N GLU A 178 3.80 -12.19 -10.31
CA GLU A 178 3.84 -13.65 -10.31
C GLU A 178 2.60 -14.31 -9.69
N ILE A 179 1.80 -13.55 -8.94
CA ILE A 179 0.59 -14.03 -8.28
C ILE A 179 -0.62 -13.84 -9.19
N GLY A 180 -0.75 -12.66 -9.77
CA GLY A 180 -1.86 -12.29 -10.66
C GLY A 180 -2.06 -10.77 -10.72
N PRO A 181 -3.17 -10.31 -11.33
CA PRO A 181 -3.56 -8.92 -11.27
C PRO A 181 -3.69 -8.45 -9.82
N TYR A 182 -3.22 -7.23 -9.51
CA TYR A 182 -3.19 -6.76 -8.13
C TYR A 182 -3.48 -5.25 -8.04
N ILE A 183 -4.13 -4.85 -6.95
CA ILE A 183 -4.25 -3.45 -6.52
C ILE A 183 -3.44 -3.31 -5.23
N GLY A 184 -2.43 -2.45 -5.26
CA GLY A 184 -1.54 -2.23 -4.12
C GLY A 184 -2.13 -1.29 -3.08
N THR A 185 -2.55 -0.11 -3.53
CA THR A 185 -3.11 0.90 -2.63
C THR A 185 -4.41 1.52 -3.17
N VAL A 186 -5.22 1.97 -2.23
CA VAL A 186 -6.52 2.62 -2.45
C VAL A 186 -6.68 3.81 -1.52
N PHE A 187 -7.52 4.75 -1.92
CA PHE A 187 -8.10 5.75 -1.00
C PHE A 187 -9.22 5.11 -0.19
N SER A 188 -9.23 5.32 1.12
CA SER A 188 -10.26 4.79 2.01
C SER A 188 -10.68 5.80 3.07
N SER A 189 -11.96 5.83 3.40
CA SER A 189 -12.54 6.65 4.47
C SER A 189 -13.50 5.85 5.34
N LEU A 190 -13.82 6.41 6.52
CA LEU A 190 -14.86 5.89 7.40
C LEU A 190 -16.24 6.40 6.94
N GLY A 191 -17.16 5.49 6.64
CA GLY A 191 -18.51 5.80 6.20
C GLY A 191 -18.57 6.55 4.87
N ARG A 192 -19.57 7.40 4.72
CA ARG A 192 -19.69 8.28 3.56
C ARG A 192 -18.66 9.42 3.66
N PRO A 193 -17.78 9.61 2.67
CA PRO A 193 -16.80 10.69 2.68
C PRO A 193 -17.52 12.05 2.64
N SER A 194 -16.93 13.06 3.30
CA SER A 194 -17.34 14.47 3.14
C SER A 194 -17.01 14.97 1.73
N ASP A 195 -17.58 16.11 1.36
CA ASP A 195 -17.33 16.73 0.06
C ASP A 195 -15.84 17.11 -0.08
N ASP A 196 -15.17 17.56 0.99
CA ASP A 196 -13.75 17.88 0.96
C ASP A 196 -12.87 16.63 0.79
N VAL A 197 -13.24 15.50 1.43
CA VAL A 197 -12.53 14.21 1.22
C VAL A 197 -12.70 13.73 -0.23
N ARG A 198 -13.88 13.92 -0.84
CA ARG A 198 -14.10 13.61 -2.26
C ARG A 198 -13.28 14.53 -3.15
N ALA A 199 -13.30 15.83 -2.91
CA ALA A 199 -12.53 16.81 -3.65
C ALA A 199 -11.04 16.50 -3.60
N LEU A 200 -10.50 16.15 -2.41
CA LEU A 200 -9.11 15.71 -2.28
C LEU A 200 -8.83 14.45 -3.07
N GLN A 201 -9.69 13.43 -2.97
CA GLN A 201 -9.52 12.17 -3.72
C GLN A 201 -9.53 12.40 -5.23
N GLU A 202 -10.45 13.23 -5.75
CA GLU A 202 -10.53 13.57 -7.17
C GLU A 202 -9.29 14.33 -7.63
N LEU A 203 -8.82 15.29 -6.84
CA LEU A 203 -7.61 16.05 -7.11
C LEU A 203 -6.36 15.14 -7.17
N LEU A 204 -6.21 14.21 -6.20
CA LEU A 204 -5.10 13.26 -6.22
C LEU A 204 -5.20 12.29 -7.41
N SER A 205 -6.40 11.92 -7.85
CA SER A 205 -6.63 11.12 -9.06
C SER A 205 -6.29 11.90 -10.34
N GLN A 206 -6.51 13.22 -10.36
CA GLN A 206 -6.02 14.10 -11.42
C GLN A 206 -4.48 14.10 -11.47
N VAL A 207 -3.80 14.24 -10.34
CA VAL A 207 -2.33 14.16 -10.27
C VAL A 207 -1.82 12.81 -10.80
N VAL A 208 -2.47 11.69 -10.47
CA VAL A 208 -2.16 10.37 -11.07
C VAL A 208 -2.24 10.43 -12.59
N THR A 209 -3.30 11.03 -13.14
CA THR A 209 -3.50 11.13 -14.58
C THR A 209 -2.40 11.97 -15.25
N GLU A 210 -2.02 13.08 -14.64
CA GLU A 210 -0.97 13.98 -15.12
C GLU A 210 0.41 13.30 -15.12
N ILE A 211 0.76 12.58 -14.05
CA ILE A 211 1.99 11.76 -13.99
C ILE A 211 2.00 10.74 -15.13
N LEU A 212 0.90 10.03 -15.34
CA LEU A 212 0.78 9.04 -16.42
C LEU A 212 0.78 9.64 -17.83
N ASN A 213 0.56 10.94 -17.97
CA ASN A 213 0.74 11.69 -19.20
C ASN A 213 2.17 12.18 -19.41
N GLY A 214 3.08 11.90 -18.45
CA GLY A 214 4.47 12.37 -18.49
C GLY A 214 4.68 13.76 -17.89
N GLU A 215 3.69 14.29 -17.18
CA GLU A 215 3.80 15.56 -16.47
C GLU A 215 4.47 15.36 -15.11
N HIS A 216 5.03 16.43 -14.54
CA HIS A 216 5.60 16.46 -13.19
C HIS A 216 6.81 15.54 -12.93
N GLU A 217 7.49 14.99 -13.93
CA GLU A 217 8.63 14.07 -13.76
C GLU A 217 9.65 14.59 -12.73
N GLU A 218 10.13 15.83 -12.90
CA GLU A 218 11.11 16.42 -11.98
C GLU A 218 10.57 16.53 -10.55
N LEU A 219 9.30 16.87 -10.37
CA LEU A 219 8.67 16.92 -9.05
C LEU A 219 8.53 15.54 -8.40
N VAL A 220 8.20 14.51 -9.20
CA VAL A 220 8.14 13.12 -8.76
C VAL A 220 9.51 12.63 -8.30
N VAL A 221 10.54 12.86 -9.13
CA VAL A 221 11.92 12.45 -8.82
C VAL A 221 12.45 13.18 -7.58
N ASP A 222 12.21 14.48 -7.47
CA ASP A 222 12.60 15.25 -6.29
C ASP A 222 11.88 14.79 -5.02
N ALA A 223 10.56 14.51 -5.09
CA ALA A 223 9.77 14.03 -3.97
C ALA A 223 10.22 12.62 -3.55
N ALA A 224 10.40 11.70 -4.50
CA ALA A 224 10.87 10.35 -4.24
C ALA A 224 12.26 10.35 -3.59
N SER A 225 13.21 11.12 -4.14
CA SER A 225 14.56 11.20 -3.59
C SER A 225 14.56 11.64 -2.12
N ARG A 226 13.79 12.68 -1.78
CA ARG A 226 13.71 13.17 -0.40
C ARG A 226 12.92 12.24 0.54
N ASN A 227 11.77 11.77 0.09
CA ASN A 227 10.84 11.03 0.96
C ASN A 227 11.33 9.61 1.27
N LEU A 228 12.11 9.02 0.37
CA LEU A 228 12.62 7.66 0.46
C LEU A 228 14.11 7.60 0.85
N ASP A 229 14.78 8.75 0.91
CA ASP A 229 16.23 8.83 1.15
C ASP A 229 17.02 7.96 0.16
N ILE A 230 16.76 8.19 -1.15
CA ILE A 230 17.41 7.50 -2.27
C ILE A 230 18.03 8.51 -3.23
N THR A 231 18.99 8.04 -4.05
CA THR A 231 19.61 8.90 -5.07
C THR A 231 18.60 9.31 -6.14
N ARG A 232 18.90 10.38 -6.89
CA ARG A 232 18.03 10.82 -8.01
C ARG A 232 17.87 9.76 -9.09
N GLU A 233 18.89 8.94 -9.32
CA GLU A 233 18.84 7.83 -10.28
C GLU A 233 17.82 6.79 -9.84
N LEU A 234 17.80 6.40 -8.57
CA LEU A 234 16.82 5.49 -8.01
C LEU A 234 15.41 6.11 -7.95
N ALA A 235 15.31 7.41 -7.69
CA ALA A 235 14.06 8.13 -7.76
C ALA A 235 13.49 8.18 -9.19
N ALA A 236 14.35 8.29 -10.22
CA ALA A 236 13.95 8.17 -11.61
C ALA A 236 13.50 6.73 -11.97
N GLU A 237 14.14 5.70 -11.40
CA GLU A 237 13.65 4.32 -11.54
C GLU A 237 12.29 4.15 -10.86
N HIS A 238 12.06 4.75 -9.68
CA HIS A 238 10.75 4.74 -9.05
C HIS A 238 9.68 5.42 -9.93
N HIS A 239 10.01 6.55 -10.57
CA HIS A 239 9.11 7.19 -11.53
C HIS A 239 8.75 6.25 -12.69
N LYS A 240 9.71 5.50 -13.25
CA LYS A 240 9.43 4.51 -14.29
C LYS A 240 8.49 3.40 -13.78
N ILE A 241 8.65 2.95 -12.53
CA ILE A 241 7.73 1.99 -11.91
C ILE A 241 6.32 2.59 -11.80
N MET A 242 6.19 3.87 -11.46
CA MET A 242 4.88 4.55 -11.42
C MET A 242 4.19 4.58 -12.79
N LEU A 243 4.95 4.64 -13.88
CA LEU A 243 4.43 4.63 -15.26
C LEU A 243 4.19 3.22 -15.82
N ASP A 244 4.69 2.18 -15.16
CA ASP A 244 4.58 0.80 -15.64
C ASP A 244 3.13 0.30 -15.58
N PRO A 245 2.56 -0.26 -16.65
CA PRO A 245 1.15 -0.70 -16.67
C PRO A 245 0.87 -1.90 -15.76
N THR A 246 1.91 -2.67 -15.37
CA THR A 246 1.77 -3.87 -14.53
C THR A 246 1.91 -3.55 -13.04
N HIS A 247 2.78 -2.60 -12.70
CA HIS A 247 3.16 -2.29 -11.32
C HIS A 247 2.80 -0.88 -10.86
N GLY A 248 2.49 0.01 -11.80
CA GLY A 248 2.40 1.45 -11.58
C GLY A 248 1.02 1.95 -11.20
N LEU A 249 0.80 3.22 -11.49
CA LEU A 249 -0.42 3.95 -11.16
C LEU A 249 -1.62 3.49 -12.00
N ILE A 250 -2.83 3.64 -11.45
CA ILE A 250 -4.09 3.29 -12.10
C ILE A 250 -4.82 4.57 -12.50
N ARG A 251 -4.91 4.84 -13.81
CA ARG A 251 -5.49 6.07 -14.36
C ARG A 251 -6.97 6.27 -14.01
N SER A 252 -7.76 5.21 -14.11
CA SER A 252 -9.21 5.29 -13.92
C SER A 252 -9.63 5.42 -12.45
N GLY A 253 -8.76 5.06 -11.52
CA GLY A 253 -9.12 4.88 -10.12
C GLY A 253 -10.10 3.71 -9.88
N ASP A 254 -10.42 2.92 -10.92
CA ASP A 254 -11.36 1.80 -10.81
C ASP A 254 -10.73 0.61 -10.11
N LEU A 255 -11.57 -0.10 -9.36
CA LEU A 255 -11.22 -1.39 -8.78
C LEU A 255 -11.48 -2.48 -9.81
N ASP A 256 -10.42 -3.00 -10.38
CA ASP A 256 -10.46 -4.13 -11.29
C ASP A 256 -10.92 -5.40 -10.55
N PRO A 257 -12.02 -6.06 -11.01
CA PRO A 257 -12.57 -7.25 -10.35
C PRO A 257 -11.55 -8.39 -10.20
N ALA A 258 -10.73 -8.64 -11.22
CA ALA A 258 -9.74 -9.72 -11.17
C ALA A 258 -8.65 -9.46 -10.11
N SER A 259 -8.27 -8.19 -9.93
CA SER A 259 -7.34 -7.80 -8.86
C SER A 259 -7.93 -7.98 -7.47
N LEU A 260 -9.23 -7.66 -7.28
CA LEU A 260 -9.92 -7.92 -6.01
C LEU A 260 -10.06 -9.41 -5.74
N GLU A 261 -10.36 -10.21 -6.76
CA GLU A 261 -10.42 -11.67 -6.66
C GLU A 261 -9.10 -12.25 -6.17
N THR A 262 -7.98 -11.86 -6.79
CA THR A 262 -6.63 -12.25 -6.35
C THR A 262 -6.39 -11.92 -4.87
N ILE A 263 -6.78 -10.74 -4.41
CA ILE A 263 -6.60 -10.32 -3.01
C ILE A 263 -7.46 -11.18 -2.06
N ILE A 264 -8.72 -11.44 -2.42
CA ILE A 264 -9.63 -12.25 -1.60
C ILE A 264 -9.16 -13.72 -1.56
N GLU A 265 -8.72 -14.27 -2.69
CA GLU A 265 -8.17 -15.63 -2.76
C GLU A 265 -6.93 -15.78 -1.90
N LEU A 266 -5.98 -14.83 -1.97
CA LEU A 266 -4.80 -14.84 -1.10
C LEU A 266 -5.17 -14.81 0.37
N ARG A 267 -6.08 -13.93 0.75
CA ARG A 267 -6.56 -13.86 2.13
C ARG A 267 -7.23 -15.17 2.55
N ASN A 268 -8.09 -15.73 1.71
CA ASN A 268 -8.79 -16.98 2.03
C ASN A 268 -7.81 -18.18 2.10
N LYS A 269 -6.74 -18.17 1.33
CA LYS A 269 -5.69 -19.21 1.37
C LYS A 269 -4.96 -19.24 2.70
N TYR A 270 -4.57 -18.06 3.23
CA TYR A 270 -3.73 -17.96 4.43
C TYR A 270 -4.51 -17.68 5.72
N LEU A 271 -5.73 -17.15 5.61
CA LEU A 271 -6.62 -16.89 6.74
C LEU A 271 -8.08 -17.13 6.33
N PRO A 272 -8.48 -18.41 6.12
CA PRO A 272 -9.82 -18.74 5.65
C PRO A 272 -10.91 -18.26 6.61
N SER A 273 -12.01 -17.75 6.03
CA SER A 273 -13.17 -17.28 6.77
C SER A 273 -14.44 -17.48 5.94
N ALA A 274 -15.51 -17.98 6.56
CA ALA A 274 -16.81 -18.10 5.90
C ALA A 274 -17.38 -16.74 5.47
N GLU A 275 -16.97 -15.65 6.10
CA GLU A 275 -17.38 -14.28 5.75
C GLU A 275 -16.84 -13.87 4.35
N LEU A 276 -15.67 -14.39 3.94
CA LEU A 276 -15.06 -14.10 2.63
C LEU A 276 -15.84 -14.71 1.47
N GLU A 277 -16.49 -15.87 1.66
CA GLU A 277 -17.27 -16.53 0.60
C GLU A 277 -18.47 -15.68 0.14
N GLY A 278 -19.03 -14.87 1.02
CA GLY A 278 -20.11 -13.94 0.70
C GLY A 278 -19.63 -12.74 -0.11
N ILE A 279 -18.42 -12.26 0.17
CA ILE A 279 -17.84 -11.07 -0.46
C ILE A 279 -17.53 -11.33 -1.93
N MET A 280 -17.06 -12.52 -2.29
CA MET A 280 -16.82 -12.91 -3.68
C MET A 280 -18.08 -12.79 -4.56
N LYS A 281 -19.27 -12.89 -3.97
CA LYS A 281 -20.55 -12.80 -4.70
C LYS A 281 -21.02 -11.37 -4.85
N ASP A 282 -20.74 -10.50 -3.89
CA ASP A 282 -21.11 -9.08 -3.91
C ASP A 282 -20.15 -8.26 -3.06
N TYR A 283 -19.24 -7.54 -3.73
CA TYR A 283 -18.34 -6.56 -3.13
C TYR A 283 -18.77 -5.10 -3.39
N SER A 284 -19.98 -4.89 -3.92
CA SER A 284 -20.48 -3.54 -4.24
C SER A 284 -20.44 -2.61 -3.04
N SER A 285 -20.68 -3.15 -1.83
CA SER A 285 -20.64 -2.38 -0.59
C SER A 285 -19.21 -2.01 -0.13
N LEU A 286 -18.16 -2.60 -0.72
CA LEU A 286 -16.76 -2.25 -0.46
C LEU A 286 -16.42 -0.86 -1.03
N VAL A 287 -17.07 -0.51 -2.13
CA VAL A 287 -16.84 0.74 -2.87
C VAL A 287 -17.88 1.77 -2.44
N SER A 288 -17.45 3.00 -2.20
CA SER A 288 -18.39 4.09 -2.00
C SER A 288 -19.10 4.38 -3.32
N SER A 289 -20.44 4.29 -3.35
CA SER A 289 -21.20 4.82 -4.49
C SER A 289 -20.88 6.31 -4.70
N LYS A 290 -20.63 6.66 -5.96
CA LYS A 290 -20.39 8.04 -6.39
C LYS A 290 -21.48 9.01 -5.94
#